data_98e058d3603fcdf4de146e298f0940c4
#
_entry.id   98e058d3603fcdf4de146e298f0940c4
#
_cell.length_a   1.000
_cell.length_b   1.000
_cell.length_c   1.000
_cell.angle_alpha   90.00
_cell.angle_beta   90.00
_cell.angle_gamma   90.00
#
_symmetry.space_group_name_H-M   'P 1'
#
loop_
_entity.id
_entity.type
_entity.pdbx_description
1 polymer ?
#
loop_
_entity_poly.entity_id
_entity_poly.type
_entity_poly.pdbx_seq_one_letter_code
_entity_poly.pdbx_strand_id
1 'polypeptide(L)'
;AVFDVREEGVFGQCHLLRSINVPLSRFELLYAKFAPRPSVRVVLMDDNDGLAARARGILAAAGYSDVALLEGGVQGWGDAGFELFSGLNVPSKVFGEHVEHHCGTPNISAEDLKAKLDSGENMVILDSRPMDEYHRMNIPTGIDSPGAELAYHVRDLAPDPDTLVVVNCAGRTRSIIGAQS
;
A
#
# COMPACT_ATOMS: atom_id res chain seq x y z
N ALA A 1 -11.99 2.65 -14.47
CA ALA A 1 -11.48 3.11 -13.16
C ALA A 1 -12.59 3.04 -12.11
N VAL A 2 -12.23 2.88 -10.86
CA VAL A 2 -13.15 2.89 -9.72
C VAL A 2 -12.69 3.98 -8.77
N PHE A 3 -13.49 5.03 -8.60
CA PHE A 3 -13.16 6.20 -7.80
C PHE A 3 -14.02 6.29 -6.54
N ASP A 4 -13.36 6.36 -5.40
CA ASP A 4 -13.99 6.71 -4.14
C ASP A 4 -13.87 8.22 -3.95
N VAL A 5 -15.00 8.93 -3.92
CA VAL A 5 -15.03 10.39 -3.89
C VAL A 5 -15.13 10.97 -2.48
N ARG A 6 -15.09 10.10 -1.47
CA ARG A 6 -15.05 10.51 -0.06
C ARG A 6 -13.67 11.07 0.30
N GLU A 7 -13.61 11.85 1.37
CA GLU A 7 -12.34 12.37 1.87
C GLU A 7 -11.41 11.25 2.35
N GLU A 8 -10.09 11.46 2.26
CA GLU A 8 -9.07 10.45 2.53
C GLU A 8 -9.21 9.80 3.92
N GLY A 9 -9.58 10.59 4.94
CA GLY A 9 -9.80 10.06 6.29
C GLY A 9 -10.96 9.05 6.37
N VAL A 10 -12.02 9.24 5.59
CA VAL A 10 -13.15 8.32 5.50
C VAL A 10 -12.79 7.11 4.67
N PHE A 11 -12.14 7.33 3.52
CA PHE A 11 -11.59 6.26 2.68
C PHE A 11 -10.68 5.33 3.48
N GLY A 12 -9.78 5.87 4.30
CA GLY A 12 -8.86 5.11 5.13
C GLY A 12 -9.53 4.24 6.20
N GLN A 13 -10.78 4.52 6.56
CA GLN A 13 -11.54 3.68 7.50
C GLN A 13 -12.06 2.40 6.85
N CYS A 14 -12.64 2.53 5.65
CA CYS A 14 -13.09 1.37 4.85
C CYS A 14 -13.22 1.77 3.37
N HIS A 15 -12.82 0.87 2.47
CA HIS A 15 -12.93 1.07 1.03
C HIS A 15 -12.84 -0.26 0.27
N LEU A 16 -13.13 -0.26 -1.02
CA LEU A 16 -12.96 -1.41 -1.90
C LEU A 16 -11.48 -1.57 -2.28
N LEU A 17 -10.99 -2.79 -2.37
CA LEU A 17 -9.58 -3.12 -2.67
C LEU A 17 -9.00 -2.36 -3.87
N ARG A 18 -9.79 -2.23 -4.95
CA ARG A 18 -9.35 -1.62 -6.21
C ARG A 18 -9.83 -0.19 -6.40
N SER A 19 -10.43 0.43 -5.40
CA SER A 19 -10.82 1.82 -5.49
C SER A 19 -9.62 2.74 -5.33
N ILE A 20 -9.67 3.84 -6.06
CA ILE A 20 -8.69 4.93 -5.98
C ILE A 20 -9.38 6.08 -5.26
N ASN A 21 -8.77 6.59 -4.22
CA ASN A 21 -9.30 7.78 -3.55
C ASN A 21 -9.10 9.03 -4.42
N VAL A 22 -10.21 9.60 -4.84
CA VAL A 22 -10.28 10.84 -5.63
C VAL A 22 -11.33 11.74 -4.98
N PRO A 23 -11.01 12.34 -3.81
CA PRO A 23 -11.99 13.05 -3.00
C PRO A 23 -12.62 14.21 -3.77
N LEU A 24 -13.93 14.43 -3.57
CA LEU A 24 -14.67 15.45 -4.31
C LEU A 24 -14.06 16.85 -4.15
N SER A 25 -13.48 17.15 -3.00
CA SER A 25 -12.78 18.41 -2.72
C SER A 25 -11.58 18.67 -3.65
N ARG A 26 -10.99 17.62 -4.22
CA ARG A 26 -9.83 17.67 -5.12
C ARG A 26 -10.08 16.99 -6.46
N PHE A 27 -11.32 16.64 -6.74
CA PHE A 27 -11.70 15.77 -7.86
C PHE A 27 -11.22 16.32 -9.20
N GLU A 28 -11.44 17.60 -9.47
CA GLU A 28 -11.05 18.26 -10.72
C GLU A 28 -9.54 18.23 -10.99
N LEU A 29 -8.73 18.17 -9.92
CA LEU A 29 -7.27 18.10 -10.02
C LEU A 29 -6.75 16.68 -10.26
N LEU A 30 -7.54 15.66 -9.93
CA LEU A 30 -7.05 14.28 -9.82
C LEU A 30 -7.65 13.32 -10.85
N TYR A 31 -8.92 13.46 -11.23
CA TYR A 31 -9.60 12.45 -12.04
C TYR A 31 -8.87 12.16 -13.37
N ALA A 32 -8.38 13.20 -14.03
CA ALA A 32 -7.68 13.05 -15.32
C ALA A 32 -6.33 12.33 -15.20
N LYS A 33 -5.70 12.37 -14.02
CA LYS A 33 -4.47 11.62 -13.75
C LYS A 33 -4.72 10.10 -13.73
N PHE A 34 -5.86 9.67 -13.18
CA PHE A 34 -6.19 8.26 -12.99
C PHE A 34 -7.08 7.69 -14.10
N ALA A 35 -7.80 8.54 -14.83
CA ALA A 35 -8.61 8.18 -15.97
C ALA A 35 -8.38 9.18 -17.12
N PRO A 36 -7.22 9.17 -17.78
CA PRO A 36 -6.84 10.22 -18.75
C PRO A 36 -7.64 10.17 -20.06
N ARG A 37 -8.39 9.12 -20.30
CA ARG A 37 -9.20 8.96 -21.54
C ARG A 37 -10.69 9.03 -21.20
N PRO A 38 -11.45 9.98 -21.78
CA PRO A 38 -12.90 10.10 -21.52
C PRO A 38 -13.73 8.87 -21.92
N SER A 39 -13.19 8.00 -22.78
CA SER A 39 -13.86 6.74 -23.19
C SER A 39 -13.74 5.60 -22.18
N VAL A 40 -12.96 5.76 -21.10
CA VAL A 40 -12.83 4.70 -20.10
C VAL A 40 -14.06 4.67 -19.20
N ARG A 41 -14.55 3.47 -18.88
CA ARG A 41 -15.58 3.32 -17.85
C ARG A 41 -15.07 3.78 -16.48
N VAL A 42 -15.85 4.65 -15.84
CA VAL A 42 -15.60 5.11 -14.47
C VAL A 42 -16.77 4.70 -13.59
N VAL A 43 -16.49 4.04 -12.47
CA VAL A 43 -17.46 3.79 -11.41
C VAL A 43 -17.13 4.73 -10.24
N LEU A 44 -18.11 5.47 -9.79
CA LEU A 44 -18.00 6.40 -8.66
C LEU A 44 -18.70 5.82 -7.44
N MET A 45 -18.12 6.00 -6.28
CA MET A 45 -18.72 5.58 -5.01
C MET A 45 -18.55 6.63 -3.92
N ASP A 46 -19.51 6.64 -3.01
CA ASP A 46 -19.59 7.49 -1.82
C ASP A 46 -20.25 6.71 -0.67
N ASP A 47 -20.69 7.39 0.36
CA ASP A 47 -21.50 6.82 1.45
C ASP A 47 -23.02 7.04 1.23
N ASN A 48 -23.46 7.09 -0.03
CA ASN A 48 -24.85 7.36 -0.42
C ASN A 48 -25.32 8.77 -0.02
N ASP A 49 -24.39 9.71 0.05
CA ASP A 49 -24.58 11.11 0.46
C ASP A 49 -24.62 12.09 -0.73
N GLY A 50 -24.55 11.58 -1.96
CA GLY A 50 -24.67 12.34 -3.20
C GLY A 50 -23.37 12.95 -3.73
N LEU A 51 -22.22 12.68 -3.10
CA LEU A 51 -20.91 13.11 -3.61
C LEU A 51 -20.58 12.48 -4.97
N ALA A 52 -20.89 11.19 -5.14
CA ALA A 52 -20.69 10.48 -6.39
C ALA A 52 -21.54 11.05 -7.53
N ALA A 53 -22.77 11.48 -7.25
CA ALA A 53 -23.63 12.14 -8.24
C ALA A 53 -23.06 13.49 -8.70
N ARG A 54 -22.48 14.27 -7.77
CA ARG A 54 -21.80 15.52 -8.09
C ARG A 54 -20.55 15.29 -8.95
N ALA A 55 -19.73 14.31 -8.57
CA ALA A 55 -18.54 13.91 -9.35
C ALA A 55 -18.91 13.45 -10.76
N ARG A 56 -20.02 12.71 -10.92
CA ARG A 56 -20.55 12.33 -12.25
C ARG A 56 -20.86 13.56 -13.11
N GLY A 57 -21.44 14.60 -12.53
CA GLY A 57 -21.69 15.85 -13.25
C GLY A 57 -20.41 16.51 -13.78
N ILE A 58 -19.34 16.50 -13.00
CA ILE A 58 -18.01 17.00 -13.38
C ILE A 58 -17.45 16.17 -14.55
N LEU A 59 -17.47 14.84 -14.44
CA LEU A 59 -16.98 13.97 -15.50
C LEU A 59 -17.80 14.11 -16.79
N ALA A 60 -19.12 14.25 -16.69
CA ALA A 60 -19.97 14.45 -17.87
C ALA A 60 -19.64 15.76 -18.59
N ALA A 61 -19.40 16.84 -17.84
CA ALA A 61 -18.95 18.12 -18.40
C ALA A 61 -17.56 18.03 -19.05
N ALA A 62 -16.71 17.10 -18.56
CA ALA A 62 -15.39 16.82 -19.12
C ALA A 62 -15.42 15.79 -20.29
N GLY A 63 -16.61 15.38 -20.75
CA GLY A 63 -16.78 14.50 -21.92
C GLY A 63 -16.72 12.99 -21.62
N TYR A 64 -16.76 12.56 -20.36
CA TYR A 64 -16.86 11.14 -20.03
C TYR A 64 -18.29 10.65 -20.25
N SER A 65 -18.43 9.61 -21.07
CA SER A 65 -19.76 9.10 -21.47
C SER A 65 -20.17 7.80 -20.74
N ASP A 66 -19.24 7.08 -20.15
CA ASP A 66 -19.50 5.81 -19.45
C ASP A 66 -19.17 5.95 -17.97
N VAL A 67 -20.08 6.60 -17.22
CA VAL A 67 -19.92 6.86 -15.77
C VAL A 67 -21.10 6.24 -15.02
N ALA A 68 -20.81 5.24 -14.19
CA ALA A 68 -21.76 4.59 -13.30
C ALA A 68 -21.57 5.02 -11.85
N LEU A 69 -22.61 4.94 -11.05
CA LEU A 69 -22.56 5.06 -9.60
C LEU A 69 -22.68 3.68 -8.97
N LEU A 70 -21.94 3.42 -7.91
CA LEU A 70 -22.12 2.20 -7.12
C LEU A 70 -23.40 2.33 -6.31
N GLU A 71 -24.36 1.46 -6.57
CA GLU A 71 -25.65 1.45 -5.85
C GLU A 71 -25.41 1.12 -4.37
N GLY A 72 -26.01 1.93 -3.49
CA GLY A 72 -25.81 1.81 -2.05
C GLY A 72 -24.42 2.25 -1.54
N GLY A 73 -23.55 2.74 -2.44
CA GLY A 73 -22.21 3.21 -2.07
C GLY A 73 -21.33 2.13 -1.44
N VAL A 74 -20.37 2.56 -0.63
CA VAL A 74 -19.43 1.65 0.05
C VAL A 74 -20.15 0.77 1.07
N GLN A 75 -21.16 1.31 1.77
CA GLN A 75 -21.97 0.52 2.70
C GLN A 75 -22.75 -0.58 1.98
N GLY A 76 -23.39 -0.28 0.84
CA GLY A 76 -24.13 -1.28 0.05
C GLY A 76 -23.23 -2.42 -0.44
N TRP A 77 -21.95 -2.16 -0.72
CA TRP A 77 -20.95 -3.18 -1.03
C TRP A 77 -20.74 -4.13 0.16
N GLY A 78 -20.56 -3.57 1.37
CA GLY A 78 -20.42 -4.36 2.60
C GLY A 78 -21.68 -5.15 2.94
N ASP A 79 -22.87 -4.55 2.81
CA ASP A 79 -24.16 -5.19 3.10
C ASP A 79 -24.45 -6.36 2.13
N ALA A 80 -23.92 -6.30 0.91
CA ALA A 80 -23.95 -7.39 -0.05
C ALA A 80 -22.96 -8.54 0.26
N GLY A 81 -22.22 -8.44 1.37
CA GLY A 81 -21.28 -9.47 1.84
C GLY A 81 -19.89 -9.42 1.17
N PHE A 82 -19.57 -8.34 0.47
CA PHE A 82 -18.26 -8.16 -0.11
C PHE A 82 -17.28 -7.52 0.86
N GLU A 83 -16.02 -7.89 0.75
CA GLU A 83 -14.96 -7.42 1.65
C GLU A 83 -14.67 -5.93 1.48
N LEU A 84 -14.49 -5.25 2.61
CA LEU A 84 -14.01 -3.88 2.72
C LEU A 84 -12.65 -3.87 3.42
N PHE A 85 -11.78 -2.98 2.99
CA PHE A 85 -10.41 -2.87 3.46
C PHE A 85 -10.20 -1.55 4.18
N SER A 86 -9.31 -1.54 5.18
CA SER A 86 -8.95 -0.33 5.93
C SER A 86 -7.48 0.05 5.72
N GLY A 87 -7.19 1.34 5.83
CA GLY A 87 -5.86 1.92 5.66
C GLY A 87 -5.60 2.46 4.27
N LEU A 88 -4.38 2.91 4.04
CA LEU A 88 -3.88 3.40 2.75
C LEU A 88 -2.93 2.36 2.12
N ASN A 89 -2.80 2.39 0.80
CA ASN A 89 -1.93 1.47 0.04
C ASN A 89 -2.27 -0.02 0.22
N VAL A 90 -3.53 -0.34 0.43
CA VAL A 90 -4.00 -1.70 0.68
C VAL A 90 -3.61 -2.69 -0.41
N PRO A 91 -3.67 -2.39 -1.73
CA PRO A 91 -3.24 -3.35 -2.75
C PRO A 91 -1.80 -3.84 -2.59
N SER A 92 -0.87 -2.96 -2.18
CA SER A 92 0.51 -3.37 -1.94
C SER A 92 0.67 -4.20 -0.66
N LYS A 93 -0.12 -3.93 0.38
CA LYS A 93 -0.13 -4.72 1.61
C LYS A 93 -0.66 -6.13 1.34
N VAL A 94 -1.79 -6.25 0.67
CA VAL A 94 -2.37 -7.56 0.27
C VAL A 94 -1.39 -8.35 -0.59
N PHE A 95 -0.70 -7.70 -1.52
CA PHE A 95 0.34 -8.37 -2.31
C PHE A 95 1.49 -8.86 -1.43
N GLY A 96 1.98 -8.06 -0.50
CA GLY A 96 3.04 -8.47 0.43
C GLY A 96 2.63 -9.68 1.28
N GLU A 97 1.42 -9.67 1.84
CA GLU A 97 0.87 -10.79 2.62
C GLU A 97 0.69 -12.06 1.76
N HIS A 98 0.25 -11.90 0.50
CA HIS A 98 0.19 -13.02 -0.45
C HIS A 98 1.58 -13.63 -0.68
N VAL A 99 2.61 -12.82 -0.89
CA VAL A 99 3.99 -13.27 -1.07
C VAL A 99 4.48 -13.99 0.18
N GLU A 100 4.30 -13.39 1.36
CA GLU A 100 4.69 -14.00 2.64
C GLU A 100 4.08 -15.39 2.81
N HIS A 101 2.77 -15.51 2.58
CA HIS A 101 2.06 -16.78 2.74
C HIS A 101 2.46 -17.82 1.68
N HIS A 102 2.57 -17.39 0.41
CA HIS A 102 2.88 -18.29 -0.70
C HIS A 102 4.33 -18.79 -0.68
N CYS A 103 5.26 -17.91 -0.33
CA CYS A 103 6.69 -18.22 -0.29
C CYS A 103 7.17 -18.72 1.09
N GLY A 104 6.31 -18.64 2.12
CA GLY A 104 6.70 -19.01 3.48
C GLY A 104 7.80 -18.10 4.03
N THR A 105 7.76 -16.79 3.73
CA THR A 105 8.81 -15.85 4.15
C THR A 105 8.94 -15.86 5.68
N PRO A 106 10.11 -16.22 6.24
CA PRO A 106 10.30 -16.25 7.67
C PRO A 106 10.23 -14.84 8.26
N ASN A 107 9.76 -14.73 9.49
CA ASN A 107 9.74 -13.49 10.25
C ASN A 107 10.33 -13.68 11.64
N ILE A 108 10.70 -12.57 12.27
CA ILE A 108 11.28 -12.54 13.61
C ILE A 108 10.56 -11.46 14.43
N SER A 109 10.32 -11.73 15.71
CA SER A 109 9.76 -10.72 16.62
C SER A 109 10.81 -9.65 16.98
N ALA A 110 10.35 -8.49 17.44
CA ALA A 110 11.25 -7.43 17.90
C ALA A 110 12.06 -7.86 19.13
N GLU A 111 11.44 -8.66 20.00
CA GLU A 111 12.07 -9.23 21.20
C GLU A 111 13.18 -10.21 20.84
N ASP A 112 12.92 -11.13 19.90
CA ASP A 112 13.92 -12.09 19.45
C ASP A 112 15.06 -11.41 18.68
N LEU A 113 14.74 -10.41 17.84
CA LEU A 113 15.75 -9.60 17.17
C LEU A 113 16.66 -8.88 18.18
N LYS A 114 16.07 -8.28 19.22
CA LYS A 114 16.83 -7.64 20.29
C LYS A 114 17.73 -8.62 21.02
N ALA A 115 17.22 -9.81 21.34
CA ALA A 115 18.01 -10.85 22.01
C ALA A 115 19.20 -11.29 21.15
N LYS A 116 19.01 -11.45 19.83
CA LYS A 116 20.08 -11.78 18.89
C LYS A 116 21.14 -10.67 18.78
N LEU A 117 20.72 -9.41 18.76
CA LEU A 117 21.62 -8.26 18.80
C LEU A 117 22.47 -8.24 20.08
N ASP A 118 21.82 -8.46 21.23
CA ASP A 118 22.50 -8.44 22.55
C ASP A 118 23.48 -9.63 22.71
N SER A 119 23.21 -10.76 22.06
CA SER A 119 24.10 -11.92 22.08
C SER A 119 25.30 -11.81 21.12
N GLY A 120 25.30 -10.81 20.23
CA GLY A 120 26.33 -10.64 19.20
C GLY A 120 26.28 -11.70 18.11
N GLU A 121 25.09 -12.21 17.78
CA GLU A 121 24.91 -13.17 16.69
C GLU A 121 25.40 -12.60 15.35
N ASN A 122 25.96 -13.44 14.49
CA ASN A 122 26.42 -13.04 13.16
C ASN A 122 25.19 -12.66 12.30
N MET A 123 24.87 -11.37 12.24
CA MET A 123 23.70 -10.87 11.55
C MET A 123 23.87 -9.46 11.00
N VAL A 124 23.11 -9.14 9.97
CA VAL A 124 22.96 -7.78 9.42
C VAL A 124 21.49 -7.41 9.34
N ILE A 125 21.17 -6.17 9.65
CA ILE A 125 19.82 -5.61 9.53
C ILE A 125 19.83 -4.64 8.35
N LEU A 126 18.99 -4.91 7.35
CA LEU A 126 18.85 -4.11 6.14
C LEU A 126 17.49 -3.42 6.14
N ASP A 127 17.50 -2.10 6.14
CA ASP A 127 16.28 -1.28 6.09
C ASP A 127 15.90 -1.02 4.63
N SER A 128 14.79 -1.60 4.20
CA SER A 128 14.31 -1.51 2.81
C SER A 128 13.52 -0.24 2.49
N ARG A 129 13.56 0.74 3.40
CA ARG A 129 12.91 2.05 3.21
C ARG A 129 13.83 3.02 2.48
N PRO A 130 13.28 4.13 1.93
CA PRO A 130 14.10 5.23 1.44
C PRO A 130 14.90 5.91 2.57
N MET A 131 16.03 6.50 2.24
CA MET A 131 16.95 7.16 3.16
C MET A 131 16.28 8.19 4.08
N ASP A 132 15.29 8.93 3.59
CA ASP A 132 14.57 9.92 4.39
C ASP A 132 13.68 9.30 5.49
N GLU A 133 13.09 8.12 5.24
CA GLU A 133 12.39 7.35 6.27
C GLU A 133 13.39 6.74 7.28
N TYR A 134 14.49 6.20 6.79
CA TYR A 134 15.57 5.62 7.61
C TYR A 134 16.16 6.66 8.57
N HIS A 135 16.45 7.88 8.12
CA HIS A 135 16.99 8.95 8.97
C HIS A 135 16.03 9.40 10.07
N ARG A 136 14.73 9.27 9.89
CA ARG A 136 13.75 9.64 10.93
C ARG A 136 13.73 8.64 12.09
N MET A 137 13.88 7.38 11.79
CA MET A 137 13.87 6.29 12.76
C MET A 137 14.41 5.02 12.09
N ASN A 138 15.33 4.33 12.73
CA ASN A 138 15.85 3.06 12.26
C ASN A 138 16.06 2.09 13.42
N ILE A 139 16.23 0.82 13.12
CA ILE A 139 16.65 -0.18 14.11
C ILE A 139 18.16 0.05 14.38
N PRO A 140 18.62 0.04 15.64
CA PRO A 140 20.05 0.15 15.96
C PRO A 140 20.89 -0.84 15.16
N THR A 141 22.01 -0.38 14.61
CA THR A 141 22.91 -1.13 13.71
C THR A 141 22.36 -1.41 12.31
N GLY A 142 21.09 -1.04 12.01
CA GLY A 142 20.52 -1.19 10.69
C GLY A 142 21.25 -0.38 9.63
N ILE A 143 21.34 -0.92 8.43
CA ILE A 143 21.95 -0.29 7.26
C ILE A 143 20.85 0.06 6.27
N ASP A 144 20.85 1.28 5.75
CA ASP A 144 19.91 1.68 4.68
C ASP A 144 20.25 0.90 3.41
N SER A 145 19.23 0.19 2.91
CA SER A 145 19.33 -0.58 1.66
C SER A 145 17.93 -0.67 1.02
N PRO A 146 17.50 0.39 0.33
CA PRO A 146 16.17 0.45 -0.28
C PRO A 146 15.86 -0.79 -1.11
N GLY A 147 14.58 -1.23 -1.09
CA GLY A 147 14.17 -2.53 -1.61
C GLY A 147 14.65 -2.85 -3.03
N ALA A 148 14.75 -1.84 -3.91
CA ALA A 148 15.29 -2.02 -5.27
C ALA A 148 16.81 -2.29 -5.29
N GLU A 149 17.53 -1.90 -4.26
CA GLU A 149 19.00 -2.02 -4.15
C GLU A 149 19.40 -3.21 -3.27
N LEU A 150 18.51 -3.71 -2.44
CA LEU A 150 18.80 -4.73 -1.45
C LEU A 150 19.38 -6.00 -2.08
N ALA A 151 18.75 -6.54 -3.11
CA ALA A 151 19.23 -7.72 -3.83
C ALA A 151 20.60 -7.50 -4.49
N TYR A 152 20.93 -6.24 -4.78
CA TYR A 152 22.20 -5.84 -5.39
C TYR A 152 23.34 -5.80 -4.37
N HIS A 153 23.05 -5.27 -3.18
CA HIS A 153 24.05 -5.00 -2.14
C HIS A 153 24.17 -6.10 -1.09
N VAL A 154 23.21 -7.01 -0.98
CA VAL A 154 23.19 -8.01 0.10
C VAL A 154 24.48 -8.82 0.22
N ARG A 155 25.10 -9.18 -0.89
CA ARG A 155 26.34 -9.96 -0.89
C ARG A 155 27.56 -9.16 -0.41
N ASP A 156 27.55 -7.85 -0.61
CA ASP A 156 28.60 -6.97 -0.11
C ASP A 156 28.43 -6.68 1.39
N LEU A 157 27.17 -6.59 1.84
CA LEU A 157 26.81 -6.28 3.22
C LEU A 157 26.81 -7.53 4.13
N ALA A 158 26.59 -8.70 3.56
CA ALA A 158 26.61 -10.01 4.21
C ALA A 158 27.44 -11.01 3.37
N PRO A 159 28.78 -10.86 3.30
CA PRO A 159 29.62 -11.72 2.45
C PRO A 159 29.75 -13.15 2.98
N ASP A 160 29.57 -13.36 4.28
CA ASP A 160 29.56 -14.68 4.90
C ASP A 160 28.18 -15.32 4.69
N PRO A 161 28.08 -16.52 4.06
CA PRO A 161 26.81 -17.19 3.81
C PRO A 161 26.06 -17.60 5.09
N ASP A 162 26.75 -17.68 6.22
CA ASP A 162 26.15 -18.00 7.51
C ASP A 162 25.62 -16.75 8.24
N THR A 163 25.73 -15.56 7.65
CA THR A 163 25.18 -14.33 8.23
C THR A 163 23.66 -14.31 8.12
N LEU A 164 22.97 -14.17 9.25
CA LEU A 164 21.52 -13.93 9.27
C LEU A 164 21.21 -12.53 8.70
N VAL A 165 20.49 -12.48 7.59
CA VAL A 165 20.03 -11.23 7.00
C VAL A 165 18.59 -10.94 7.48
N VAL A 166 18.41 -9.84 8.19
CA VAL A 166 17.10 -9.38 8.65
C VAL A 166 16.71 -8.15 7.84
N VAL A 167 15.56 -8.20 7.17
CA VAL A 167 15.05 -7.08 6.37
C VAL A 167 13.89 -6.42 7.08
N ASN A 168 13.95 -5.11 7.29
CA ASN A 168 12.87 -4.36 7.91
C ASN A 168 12.30 -3.25 7.01
N CYS A 169 11.07 -2.81 7.34
CA CYS A 169 10.45 -1.59 6.80
C CYS A 169 9.40 -1.06 7.81
N ALA A 170 8.60 -0.08 7.39
CA ALA A 170 7.56 0.49 8.27
C ALA A 170 6.22 -0.27 8.24
N GLY A 171 5.92 -1.09 7.21
CA GLY A 171 4.60 -1.66 7.01
C GLY A 171 4.59 -3.08 6.42
N ARG A 172 5.60 -3.88 6.66
CA ARG A 172 5.79 -5.29 6.26
C ARG A 172 6.03 -5.51 4.76
N THR A 173 5.25 -4.93 3.85
CA THR A 173 5.29 -5.25 2.40
C THR A 173 6.70 -5.16 1.81
N ARG A 174 7.41 -4.04 2.01
CA ARG A 174 8.75 -3.84 1.45
C ARG A 174 9.76 -4.84 2.01
N SER A 175 9.69 -5.13 3.32
CA SER A 175 10.58 -6.12 3.96
C SER A 175 10.28 -7.54 3.52
N ILE A 176 9.00 -7.93 3.36
CA ILE A 176 8.63 -9.25 2.83
C ILE A 176 9.17 -9.43 1.41
N ILE A 177 8.91 -8.45 0.53
CA ILE A 177 9.42 -8.50 -0.86
C ILE A 177 10.95 -8.50 -0.88
N GLY A 178 11.59 -7.64 -0.08
CA GLY A 178 13.04 -7.59 0.01
C GLY A 178 13.68 -8.89 0.51
N ALA A 179 13.05 -9.56 1.49
CA ALA A 179 13.53 -10.84 1.99
C ALA A 179 13.37 -11.99 0.98
N GLN A 180 12.48 -11.84 0.00
CA GLN A 180 12.27 -12.82 -1.08
C GLN A 180 13.09 -12.54 -2.35
N SER A 181 13.72 -11.38 -2.45
CA SER A 181 14.53 -10.99 -3.62
C SER A 181 15.92 -11.60 -3.60
#